data_20b5454ac6d5786a1d403118121d531e
#
_entry.id   20b5454ac6d5786a1d403118121d531e
#
_cell.length_a   1.000
_cell.length_b   1.000
_cell.length_c   1.000
_cell.angle_alpha   90.00
_cell.angle_beta   90.00
_cell.angle_gamma   90.00
#
_symmetry.space_group_name_H-M   'P 1'
#
loop_
_entity.id
_entity.type
_entity.pdbx_description
1 polymer ?
#
loop_
_entity_poly.entity_id
_entity_poly.type
_entity_poly.pdbx_seq_one_letter_code
_entity_poly.pdbx_strand_id
1 'polypeptide(L)'
;QNIEELIAKGIITEETLDNAVRNVLRLKFRLGLFDNPYTDINKKKETYSDKHLAIAKKIAEESVVLLKNENRTLPLSPKIKSILIVGPLSDVKALRKMYGNKVEIHFVKGLEYSRDKNKMNFNKVLAKASQVDVIIAFIGEEAILSGEAHCLADIKLQGAQSELIKILSGTNKPLITVIMAGRPLIINEELNLSDAVLYAWHPGTMGGNALADILFGKTTPSGKLPVTFPKATGQIPIYYNHTNTGRPATGKEKSLDEIPLNAQQSVLGHSSYYLDLGAQPLFPFGYGLSYTSFEYSDLKTDHTVLTPNDTLSISVKVKNTGQYKGTEVVQLYVSDLFGSVTRPVKELKGFKRIELNPNEEKIVVFELSSYELS
;
A
#
# COMPACT_ATOMS: atom_id res chain seq x y z
N GLN A 1 38.61 0.12 8.73
CA GLN A 1 39.72 -0.27 7.83
C GLN A 1 39.68 0.62 6.60
N ASN A 2 40.83 1.16 6.18
CA ASN A 2 40.88 1.95 4.96
C ASN A 2 41.22 1.06 3.75
N ILE A 3 40.92 1.55 2.55
CA ILE A 3 41.11 0.80 1.31
C ILE A 3 42.56 0.38 1.10
N GLU A 4 43.52 1.25 1.42
CA GLU A 4 44.97 0.99 1.30
C GLU A 4 45.39 -0.22 2.14
N GLU A 5 44.90 -0.32 3.36
CA GLU A 5 45.17 -1.45 4.27
C GLU A 5 44.60 -2.77 3.73
N LEU A 6 43.38 -2.72 3.14
CA LEU A 6 42.76 -3.90 2.53
C LEU A 6 43.51 -4.40 1.27
N ILE A 7 44.02 -3.47 0.47
CA ILE A 7 44.89 -3.82 -0.70
C ILE A 7 46.22 -4.40 -0.21
N ALA A 8 46.87 -3.75 0.77
CA ALA A 8 48.13 -4.24 1.32
C ALA A 8 48.02 -5.65 1.93
N LYS A 9 46.88 -6.01 2.47
CA LYS A 9 46.52 -7.34 3.00
C LYS A 9 46.09 -8.34 1.93
N GLY A 10 45.97 -7.93 0.66
CA GLY A 10 45.45 -8.76 -0.42
C GLY A 10 43.99 -9.16 -0.30
N ILE A 11 43.18 -8.47 0.54
CA ILE A 11 41.74 -8.74 0.72
C ILE A 11 40.94 -8.21 -0.48
N ILE A 12 41.36 -7.09 -1.05
CA ILE A 12 40.83 -6.56 -2.31
C ILE A 12 41.99 -6.27 -3.26
N THR A 13 41.75 -6.30 -4.57
CA THR A 13 42.74 -5.96 -5.59
C THR A 13 42.62 -4.49 -6.00
N GLU A 14 43.69 -3.95 -6.57
CA GLU A 14 43.67 -2.62 -7.22
C GLU A 14 42.60 -2.59 -8.34
N GLU A 15 42.45 -3.69 -9.09
CA GLU A 15 41.44 -3.81 -10.13
C GLU A 15 40.01 -3.63 -9.57
N THR A 16 39.73 -4.17 -8.38
CA THR A 16 38.44 -3.97 -7.69
C THR A 16 38.22 -2.49 -7.41
N LEU A 17 39.23 -1.79 -6.89
CA LEU A 17 39.19 -0.35 -6.66
C LEU A 17 38.99 0.42 -7.97
N ASP A 18 39.79 0.10 -9.00
CA ASP A 18 39.66 0.74 -10.31
C ASP A 18 38.28 0.60 -10.93
N ASN A 19 37.65 -0.58 -10.79
CA ASN A 19 36.28 -0.80 -11.29
C ASN A 19 35.26 0.07 -10.56
N ALA A 20 35.41 0.23 -9.26
CA ALA A 20 34.55 1.13 -8.49
C ALA A 20 34.72 2.59 -8.92
N VAL A 21 35.98 3.04 -9.08
CA VAL A 21 36.30 4.40 -9.55
C VAL A 21 35.78 4.62 -10.97
N ARG A 22 35.98 3.67 -11.89
CA ARG A 22 35.46 3.75 -13.28
C ARG A 22 33.93 3.93 -13.30
N ASN A 23 33.21 3.28 -12.43
CA ASN A 23 31.76 3.44 -12.37
C ASN A 23 31.33 4.87 -11.99
N VAL A 24 32.02 5.47 -11.02
CA VAL A 24 31.77 6.88 -10.61
C VAL A 24 32.16 7.83 -11.72
N LEU A 25 33.40 7.65 -12.30
CA LEU A 25 33.90 8.50 -13.37
C LEU A 25 32.99 8.41 -14.62
N ARG A 26 32.56 7.22 -14.99
CA ARG A 26 31.66 7.01 -16.14
C ARG A 26 30.41 7.85 -16.02
N LEU A 27 29.80 7.91 -14.80
CA LEU A 27 28.63 8.74 -14.57
C LEU A 27 28.97 10.23 -14.72
N LYS A 28 30.09 10.68 -14.14
CA LYS A 28 30.51 12.08 -14.24
C LYS A 28 30.78 12.50 -15.70
N PHE A 29 31.45 11.64 -16.49
CA PHE A 29 31.67 11.88 -17.92
C PHE A 29 30.33 11.93 -18.70
N ARG A 30 29.41 11.00 -18.46
CA ARG A 30 28.10 10.99 -19.11
C ARG A 30 27.25 12.23 -18.78
N LEU A 31 27.43 12.79 -17.61
CA LEU A 31 26.76 14.03 -17.19
C LEU A 31 27.49 15.30 -17.69
N GLY A 32 28.63 15.18 -18.35
CA GLY A 32 29.45 16.30 -18.84
C GLY A 32 30.07 17.15 -17.72
N LEU A 33 30.25 16.58 -16.51
CA LEU A 33 30.70 17.36 -15.34
C LEU A 33 32.15 17.82 -15.42
N PHE A 34 32.94 17.23 -16.31
CA PHE A 34 34.32 17.67 -16.58
C PHE A 34 34.37 18.83 -17.58
N ASP A 35 33.35 18.97 -18.44
CA ASP A 35 33.22 20.05 -19.41
C ASP A 35 32.44 21.25 -18.82
N ASN A 36 31.37 20.96 -18.11
CA ASN A 36 30.54 21.97 -17.45
C ASN A 36 29.98 21.45 -16.13
N PRO A 37 30.69 21.65 -14.99
CA PRO A 37 30.25 21.18 -13.67
C PRO A 37 29.14 22.03 -13.05
N TYR A 38 28.80 23.18 -13.64
CA TYR A 38 27.89 24.13 -13.05
C TYR A 38 26.44 23.94 -13.56
N THR A 39 25.49 24.07 -12.64
CA THR A 39 24.07 24.04 -12.98
C THR A 39 23.64 25.42 -13.52
N ASP A 40 22.99 25.43 -14.67
CA ASP A 40 22.36 26.64 -15.20
C ASP A 40 21.15 27.02 -14.32
N ILE A 41 21.31 28.12 -13.57
CA ILE A 41 20.26 28.65 -12.70
C ILE A 41 18.99 29.11 -13.45
N ASN A 42 19.10 29.37 -14.75
CA ASN A 42 17.95 29.74 -15.60
C ASN A 42 17.05 28.55 -15.92
N LYS A 43 17.54 27.31 -15.78
CA LYS A 43 16.74 26.08 -15.95
C LYS A 43 15.75 25.81 -14.82
N LYS A 44 15.63 26.70 -13.81
CA LYS A 44 14.54 26.63 -12.80
C LYS A 44 13.13 26.56 -13.42
N LYS A 45 12.95 27.00 -14.66
CA LYS A 45 11.68 26.92 -15.40
C LYS A 45 11.21 25.47 -15.68
N GLU A 46 12.12 24.49 -15.62
CA GLU A 46 11.78 23.07 -15.80
C GLU A 46 11.22 22.42 -14.51
N THR A 47 11.48 23.03 -13.35
CA THR A 47 10.94 22.56 -12.07
C THR A 47 9.43 22.79 -12.02
N TYR A 48 8.67 21.77 -11.63
CA TYR A 48 7.20 21.80 -11.63
C TYR A 48 6.58 22.03 -13.02
N SER A 49 7.25 21.64 -14.12
CA SER A 49 6.62 21.66 -15.44
C SER A 49 5.37 20.78 -15.49
N ASP A 50 4.43 21.08 -16.41
CA ASP A 50 3.20 20.29 -16.56
C ASP A 50 3.48 18.79 -16.76
N LYS A 51 4.58 18.46 -17.45
CA LYS A 51 5.04 17.08 -17.62
C LYS A 51 5.42 16.43 -16.28
N HIS A 52 6.16 17.13 -15.42
CA HIS A 52 6.53 16.62 -14.10
C HIS A 52 5.32 16.46 -13.19
N LEU A 53 4.39 17.43 -13.23
CA LEU A 53 3.15 17.36 -12.44
C LEU A 53 2.24 16.22 -12.92
N ALA A 54 2.15 15.98 -14.23
CA ALA A 54 1.40 14.86 -14.78
C ALA A 54 1.96 13.50 -14.33
N ILE A 55 3.29 13.35 -14.36
CA ILE A 55 3.97 12.12 -13.88
C ILE A 55 3.75 11.95 -12.37
N ALA A 56 3.94 13.01 -11.56
CA ALA A 56 3.72 12.99 -10.12
C ALA A 56 2.28 12.59 -9.76
N LYS A 57 1.30 13.12 -10.50
CA LYS A 57 -0.11 12.77 -10.36
C LYS A 57 -0.35 11.29 -10.67
N LYS A 58 0.18 10.80 -11.79
CA LYS A 58 0.05 9.40 -12.21
C LYS A 58 0.63 8.46 -11.17
N ILE A 59 1.83 8.75 -10.65
CA ILE A 59 2.46 7.95 -9.59
C ILE A 59 1.57 7.94 -8.33
N ALA A 60 1.02 9.09 -7.92
CA ALA A 60 0.11 9.16 -6.78
C ALA A 60 -1.16 8.33 -7.01
N GLU A 61 -1.78 8.42 -8.18
CA GLU A 61 -2.98 7.63 -8.54
C GLU A 61 -2.71 6.12 -8.50
N GLU A 62 -1.56 5.69 -9.01
CA GLU A 62 -1.18 4.28 -9.10
C GLU A 62 -0.68 3.69 -7.78
N SER A 63 -0.29 4.53 -6.82
CA SER A 63 0.19 4.09 -5.49
C SER A 63 -0.92 3.98 -4.44
N VAL A 64 -2.05 4.67 -4.60
CA VAL A 64 -3.17 4.58 -3.64
C VAL A 64 -3.76 3.18 -3.65
N VAL A 65 -3.88 2.59 -2.46
CA VAL A 65 -4.45 1.25 -2.27
C VAL A 65 -5.85 1.36 -1.69
N LEU A 66 -6.83 0.76 -2.35
CA LEU A 66 -8.18 0.60 -1.82
C LEU A 66 -8.21 -0.63 -0.91
N LEU A 67 -8.36 -0.41 0.40
CA LEU A 67 -8.35 -1.49 1.41
C LEU A 67 -9.75 -2.05 1.69
N LYS A 68 -10.76 -1.21 1.61
CA LYS A 68 -12.16 -1.56 1.87
C LYS A 68 -13.09 -0.73 1.00
N ASN A 69 -14.18 -1.32 0.52
CA ASN A 69 -15.23 -0.60 -0.22
C ASN A 69 -16.58 -1.33 -0.10
N GLU A 70 -17.22 -1.21 1.04
CA GLU A 70 -18.54 -1.81 1.29
C GLU A 70 -19.63 -1.07 0.53
N ASN A 71 -20.62 -1.81 0.10
CA ASN A 71 -21.80 -1.29 -0.62
C ASN A 71 -21.47 -0.43 -1.85
N ARG A 72 -20.24 -0.55 -2.39
CA ARG A 72 -19.74 0.30 -3.48
C ARG A 72 -19.84 1.78 -3.14
N THR A 73 -19.47 2.15 -1.92
CA THR A 73 -19.42 3.54 -1.44
C THR A 73 -18.52 4.41 -2.33
N LEU A 74 -17.45 3.83 -2.85
CA LEU A 74 -16.61 4.43 -3.87
C LEU A 74 -16.76 3.69 -5.22
N PRO A 75 -16.65 4.41 -6.36
CA PRO A 75 -16.52 5.86 -6.49
C PRO A 75 -17.78 6.59 -6.04
N LEU A 76 -17.61 7.85 -5.62
CA LEU A 76 -18.73 8.70 -5.19
C LEU A 76 -19.81 8.77 -6.28
N SER A 77 -21.05 8.49 -5.90
CA SER A 77 -22.19 8.56 -6.81
C SER A 77 -22.36 10.00 -7.36
N PRO A 78 -22.66 10.16 -8.65
CA PRO A 78 -23.02 11.47 -9.22
C PRO A 78 -24.26 12.14 -8.58
N LYS A 79 -25.04 11.39 -7.79
CA LYS A 79 -26.22 11.88 -7.07
C LYS A 79 -25.87 12.60 -5.78
N ILE A 80 -24.64 12.48 -5.26
CA ILE A 80 -24.17 13.15 -4.04
C ILE A 80 -24.12 14.65 -4.32
N LYS A 81 -24.76 15.42 -3.42
CA LYS A 81 -24.84 16.88 -3.53
C LYS A 81 -23.91 17.59 -2.58
N SER A 82 -23.60 16.96 -1.44
CA SER A 82 -22.79 17.59 -0.39
C SER A 82 -21.84 16.58 0.26
N ILE A 83 -20.62 17.02 0.54
CA ILE A 83 -19.61 16.24 1.25
C ILE A 83 -18.99 17.06 2.38
N LEU A 84 -18.67 16.40 3.48
CA LEU A 84 -17.85 16.97 4.55
C LEU A 84 -16.43 16.40 4.45
N ILE A 85 -15.46 17.27 4.33
CA ILE A 85 -14.05 16.94 4.48
C ILE A 85 -13.64 17.24 5.93
N VAL A 86 -13.02 16.26 6.59
CA VAL A 86 -12.59 16.38 7.99
C VAL A 86 -11.21 15.73 8.17
N GLY A 87 -10.53 16.08 9.27
CA GLY A 87 -9.27 15.47 9.68
C GLY A 87 -8.05 16.38 9.54
N PRO A 88 -6.98 16.06 10.26
CA PRO A 88 -5.80 16.92 10.38
C PRO A 88 -4.95 17.01 9.11
N LEU A 89 -5.06 16.01 8.22
CA LEU A 89 -4.26 15.93 6.99
C LEU A 89 -5.03 16.35 5.74
N SER A 90 -6.23 16.93 5.90
CA SER A 90 -7.09 17.31 4.78
C SER A 90 -6.58 18.54 4.03
N ASP A 91 -6.50 18.45 2.70
CA ASP A 91 -6.37 19.59 1.79
C ASP A 91 -7.56 19.63 0.83
N VAL A 92 -8.41 20.64 1.00
CA VAL A 92 -9.64 20.80 0.21
C VAL A 92 -9.44 21.54 -1.11
N LYS A 93 -8.25 22.14 -1.35
CA LYS A 93 -8.02 23.00 -2.51
C LYS A 93 -8.20 22.26 -3.84
N ALA A 94 -7.59 21.10 -3.96
CA ALA A 94 -7.70 20.30 -5.18
C ALA A 94 -9.15 19.84 -5.42
N LEU A 95 -9.82 19.31 -4.39
CA LEU A 95 -11.24 18.88 -4.46
C LEU A 95 -12.16 20.03 -4.86
N ARG A 96 -12.03 21.21 -4.24
CA ARG A 96 -12.84 22.39 -4.60
C ARG A 96 -12.58 22.87 -6.02
N LYS A 97 -11.31 22.89 -6.44
CA LYS A 97 -10.94 23.29 -7.80
C LYS A 97 -11.51 22.34 -8.86
N MET A 98 -11.52 21.05 -8.61
CA MET A 98 -11.89 20.03 -9.59
C MET A 98 -13.39 19.70 -9.58
N TYR A 99 -14.03 19.73 -8.42
CA TYR A 99 -15.39 19.23 -8.22
C TYR A 99 -16.34 20.19 -7.51
N GLY A 100 -15.87 21.36 -7.04
CA GLY A 100 -16.68 22.31 -6.28
C GLY A 100 -17.86 22.91 -7.05
N ASN A 101 -17.89 22.77 -8.38
CA ASN A 101 -19.03 23.13 -9.23
C ASN A 101 -20.06 22.00 -9.40
N LYS A 102 -19.76 20.78 -8.91
CA LYS A 102 -20.61 19.59 -9.01
C LYS A 102 -21.18 19.15 -7.68
N VAL A 103 -20.48 19.43 -6.59
CA VAL A 103 -20.80 19.01 -5.23
C VAL A 103 -20.44 20.11 -4.24
N GLU A 104 -21.29 20.37 -3.26
CA GLU A 104 -20.99 21.30 -2.17
C GLU A 104 -19.95 20.68 -1.22
N ILE A 105 -18.82 21.35 -1.04
CA ILE A 105 -17.72 20.86 -0.23
C ILE A 105 -17.59 21.68 1.05
N HIS A 106 -18.00 21.08 2.15
CA HIS A 106 -17.82 21.59 3.51
C HIS A 106 -16.47 21.12 4.07
N PHE A 107 -15.87 21.93 4.91
CA PHE A 107 -14.62 21.60 5.58
C PHE A 107 -14.68 21.99 7.05
N VAL A 108 -14.40 21.03 7.92
CA VAL A 108 -14.19 21.23 9.35
C VAL A 108 -13.00 20.38 9.77
N LYS A 109 -11.92 21.00 10.18
CA LYS A 109 -10.65 20.28 10.43
C LYS A 109 -10.77 19.21 11.53
N GLY A 110 -11.48 19.52 12.60
CA GLY A 110 -11.71 18.61 13.74
C GLY A 110 -10.51 18.54 14.70
N LEU A 111 -9.34 18.22 14.17
CA LEU A 111 -8.05 18.16 14.84
C LEU A 111 -7.05 19.06 14.11
N GLU A 112 -6.19 19.77 14.82
CA GLU A 112 -5.26 20.72 14.19
C GLU A 112 -4.07 20.04 13.50
N TYR A 113 -3.60 18.92 14.05
CA TYR A 113 -2.51 18.10 13.53
C TYR A 113 -2.70 16.63 13.94
N SER A 114 -1.94 15.71 13.38
CA SER A 114 -2.16 14.27 13.54
C SER A 114 -2.06 13.76 15.00
N ARG A 115 -1.24 14.43 15.83
CA ARG A 115 -1.01 14.10 17.25
C ARG A 115 -1.91 14.88 18.22
N ASP A 116 -2.83 15.70 17.69
CA ASP A 116 -3.72 16.53 18.50
C ASP A 116 -4.67 15.67 19.32
N LYS A 117 -4.75 15.96 20.62
CA LYS A 117 -5.68 15.31 21.57
C LYS A 117 -6.88 16.18 21.93
N ASN A 118 -6.95 17.42 21.39
CA ASN A 118 -8.00 18.39 21.68
C ASN A 118 -9.27 18.06 20.90
N LYS A 119 -10.33 17.72 21.60
CA LYS A 119 -11.62 17.32 21.03
C LYS A 119 -12.67 18.46 21.00
N MET A 120 -12.27 19.71 21.29
CA MET A 120 -13.24 20.84 21.38
C MET A 120 -14.04 21.07 20.10
N ASN A 121 -13.44 20.77 18.93
CA ASN A 121 -14.11 20.93 17.63
C ASN A 121 -15.02 19.75 17.24
N PHE A 122 -15.07 18.66 18.00
CA PHE A 122 -15.84 17.46 17.64
C PHE A 122 -17.34 17.72 17.51
N ASN A 123 -17.93 18.54 18.40
CA ASN A 123 -19.35 18.93 18.29
C ASN A 123 -19.63 19.71 17.00
N LYS A 124 -18.70 20.58 16.56
CA LYS A 124 -18.81 21.32 15.31
C LYS A 124 -18.73 20.37 14.10
N VAL A 125 -17.84 19.37 14.16
CA VAL A 125 -17.75 18.32 13.14
C VAL A 125 -19.07 17.56 13.04
N LEU A 126 -19.62 17.07 14.16
CA LEU A 126 -20.89 16.33 14.21
C LEU A 126 -22.07 17.14 13.69
N ALA A 127 -22.17 18.41 14.09
CA ALA A 127 -23.21 19.31 13.61
C ALA A 127 -23.18 19.49 12.08
N LYS A 128 -21.98 19.52 11.48
CA LYS A 128 -21.83 19.60 10.03
C LYS A 128 -22.04 18.22 9.36
N ALA A 129 -21.57 17.14 9.97
CA ALA A 129 -21.71 15.78 9.46
C ALA A 129 -23.18 15.38 9.25
N SER A 130 -24.09 15.80 10.14
CA SER A 130 -25.53 15.53 10.00
C SER A 130 -26.19 16.16 8.78
N GLN A 131 -25.57 17.21 8.21
CA GLN A 131 -26.11 18.04 7.10
C GLN A 131 -25.61 17.63 5.72
N VAL A 132 -24.74 16.63 5.60
CA VAL A 132 -24.11 16.22 4.34
C VAL A 132 -24.55 14.83 3.92
N ASP A 133 -24.29 14.50 2.66
CA ASP A 133 -24.58 13.17 2.11
C ASP A 133 -23.48 12.15 2.44
N VAL A 134 -22.20 12.59 2.47
CA VAL A 134 -21.01 11.73 2.67
C VAL A 134 -19.96 12.45 3.49
N ILE A 135 -19.22 11.72 4.28
CA ILE A 135 -18.09 12.20 5.07
C ILE A 135 -16.81 11.59 4.51
N ILE A 136 -15.77 12.41 4.31
CA ILE A 136 -14.42 11.96 3.92
C ILE A 136 -13.44 12.44 4.98
N ALA A 137 -12.86 11.50 5.72
CA ALA A 137 -11.90 11.78 6.77
C ALA A 137 -10.47 11.54 6.28
N PHE A 138 -9.61 12.55 6.40
CA PHE A 138 -8.19 12.47 6.08
C PHE A 138 -7.39 12.39 7.38
N ILE A 139 -6.85 11.22 7.67
CA ILE A 139 -6.09 10.90 8.89
C ILE A 139 -4.74 10.28 8.55
N GLY A 140 -3.91 10.05 9.56
CA GLY A 140 -2.62 9.39 9.38
C GLY A 140 -1.49 10.06 10.16
N GLU A 141 -0.34 10.17 9.53
CA GLU A 141 0.88 10.72 10.12
C GLU A 141 1.36 11.96 9.39
N GLU A 142 1.75 12.97 10.17
CA GLU A 142 2.51 14.12 9.65
C GLU A 142 3.89 13.68 9.17
N ALA A 143 4.44 14.37 8.18
CA ALA A 143 5.77 14.09 7.64
C ALA A 143 6.87 14.04 8.71
N ILE A 144 6.73 14.82 9.80
CA ILE A 144 7.69 14.82 10.91
C ILE A 144 7.75 13.49 11.67
N LEU A 145 6.72 12.64 11.59
CA LEU A 145 6.70 11.31 12.21
C LEU A 145 7.33 10.23 11.33
N SER A 146 7.66 10.57 10.10
CA SER A 146 8.29 9.68 9.12
C SER A 146 9.65 10.23 8.71
N GLY A 147 10.66 9.37 8.68
CA GLY A 147 12.02 9.74 8.32
C GLY A 147 13.06 8.88 9.02
N GLU A 148 14.32 9.14 8.73
CA GLU A 148 15.45 8.45 9.36
C GLU A 148 15.43 8.63 10.88
N ALA A 149 15.55 7.52 11.60
CA ALA A 149 15.51 7.45 13.08
C ALA A 149 14.16 7.84 13.73
N HIS A 150 13.09 8.08 12.96
CA HIS A 150 11.76 8.40 13.51
C HIS A 150 10.95 7.10 13.73
N CYS A 151 11.33 6.32 14.74
CA CYS A 151 10.69 5.05 15.07
C CYS A 151 9.49 5.24 16.01
N LEU A 152 8.45 4.43 15.82
CA LEU A 152 7.34 4.27 16.75
C LEU A 152 7.32 2.84 17.30
N ALA A 153 7.25 2.69 18.61
CA ALA A 153 7.11 1.40 19.27
C ALA A 153 5.67 0.85 19.14
N ASP A 154 4.66 1.73 19.15
CA ASP A 154 3.27 1.39 18.86
C ASP A 154 2.84 2.13 17.59
N ILE A 155 2.61 1.38 16.52
CA ILE A 155 2.32 1.89 15.17
C ILE A 155 0.82 2.13 14.95
N LYS A 156 0.11 2.62 15.96
CA LYS A 156 -1.28 3.10 15.85
C LYS A 156 -1.32 4.56 15.41
N LEU A 157 -2.51 4.99 15.01
CA LEU A 157 -2.80 6.41 14.81
C LEU A 157 -2.57 7.19 16.11
N GLN A 158 -1.91 8.33 15.99
CA GLN A 158 -1.59 9.18 17.13
C GLN A 158 -2.72 10.19 17.40
N GLY A 159 -2.73 10.77 18.61
CA GLY A 159 -3.71 11.79 19.01
C GLY A 159 -5.12 11.24 19.17
N ALA A 160 -6.12 12.04 18.83
CA ALA A 160 -7.55 11.70 18.92
C ALA A 160 -8.16 11.36 17.54
N GLN A 161 -7.36 10.83 16.60
CA GLN A 161 -7.82 10.52 15.25
C GLN A 161 -8.82 9.34 15.25
N SER A 162 -8.55 8.26 15.99
CA SER A 162 -9.47 7.12 16.11
C SER A 162 -10.80 7.51 16.75
N GLU A 163 -10.76 8.36 17.77
CA GLU A 163 -11.99 8.88 18.36
C GLU A 163 -12.79 9.78 17.41
N LEU A 164 -12.09 10.54 16.54
CA LEU A 164 -12.77 11.30 15.48
C LEU A 164 -13.52 10.37 14.51
N ILE A 165 -12.88 9.29 14.04
CA ILE A 165 -13.54 8.29 13.20
C ILE A 165 -14.72 7.65 13.92
N LYS A 166 -14.56 7.31 15.21
CA LYS A 166 -15.61 6.70 16.02
C LYS A 166 -16.86 7.58 16.14
N ILE A 167 -16.71 8.87 16.39
CA ILE A 167 -17.89 9.77 16.47
C ILE A 167 -18.53 9.97 15.10
N LEU A 168 -17.74 9.98 14.01
CA LEU A 168 -18.26 10.12 12.64
C LEU A 168 -19.06 8.89 12.20
N SER A 169 -18.61 7.68 12.53
CA SER A 169 -19.35 6.45 12.21
C SER A 169 -20.73 6.41 12.86
N GLY A 170 -20.89 7.03 14.04
CA GLY A 170 -22.19 7.16 14.72
C GLY A 170 -23.20 8.09 14.04
N THR A 171 -22.83 8.80 12.96
CA THR A 171 -23.73 9.72 12.24
C THR A 171 -24.65 9.03 11.23
N ASN A 172 -24.48 7.74 10.98
CA ASN A 172 -25.18 6.96 9.95
C ASN A 172 -25.04 7.55 8.52
N LYS A 173 -23.95 8.32 8.28
CA LYS A 173 -23.59 8.80 6.95
C LYS A 173 -22.47 7.92 6.39
N PRO A 174 -22.44 7.65 5.09
CA PRO A 174 -21.30 6.96 4.48
C PRO A 174 -19.98 7.65 4.87
N LEU A 175 -19.08 6.87 5.47
CA LEU A 175 -17.79 7.34 5.95
C LEU A 175 -16.66 6.74 5.12
N ILE A 176 -15.94 7.60 4.42
CA ILE A 176 -14.74 7.25 3.68
C ILE A 176 -13.53 7.74 4.46
N THR A 177 -12.62 6.83 4.78
CA THR A 177 -11.38 7.17 5.47
C THR A 177 -10.19 7.08 4.52
N VAL A 178 -9.46 8.17 4.37
CA VAL A 178 -8.22 8.27 3.61
C VAL A 178 -7.06 8.35 4.59
N ILE A 179 -6.21 7.35 4.60
CA ILE A 179 -5.06 7.25 5.51
C ILE A 179 -3.79 7.65 4.78
N MET A 180 -3.09 8.64 5.30
CA MET A 180 -1.80 9.11 4.78
C MET A 180 -0.71 8.85 5.82
N ALA A 181 0.16 7.86 5.54
CA ALA A 181 1.26 7.48 6.44
C ALA A 181 2.36 6.76 5.67
N GLY A 182 3.60 6.86 6.15
CA GLY A 182 4.76 6.21 5.54
C GLY A 182 4.99 4.77 5.99
N ARG A 183 4.21 4.25 6.94
CA ARG A 183 4.35 2.91 7.54
C ARG A 183 3.02 2.17 7.59
N PRO A 184 3.01 0.82 7.70
CA PRO A 184 1.78 0.02 7.81
C PRO A 184 1.17 0.17 9.22
N LEU A 185 0.32 1.18 9.40
CA LEU A 185 -0.33 1.44 10.69
C LEU A 185 -1.33 0.33 11.05
N ILE A 186 -1.52 0.11 12.35
CA ILE A 186 -2.62 -0.70 12.88
C ILE A 186 -3.89 0.14 12.78
N ILE A 187 -4.83 -0.29 11.95
CA ILE A 187 -6.02 0.45 11.56
C ILE A 187 -7.31 -0.38 11.68
N ASN A 188 -7.32 -1.39 12.55
CA ASN A 188 -8.47 -2.30 12.68
C ASN A 188 -9.76 -1.54 13.03
N GLU A 189 -9.67 -0.57 13.94
CA GLU A 189 -10.83 0.20 14.40
C GLU A 189 -11.37 1.07 13.26
N GLU A 190 -10.51 1.81 12.59
CA GLU A 190 -10.86 2.68 11.47
C GLU A 190 -11.44 1.89 10.29
N LEU A 191 -10.88 0.71 10.04
CA LEU A 191 -11.35 -0.20 9.00
C LEU A 191 -12.77 -0.69 9.30
N ASN A 192 -13.06 -1.06 10.55
CA ASN A 192 -14.37 -1.54 10.96
C ASN A 192 -15.43 -0.43 10.94
N LEU A 193 -15.05 0.80 11.27
CA LEU A 193 -15.93 1.94 11.41
C LEU A 193 -16.20 2.68 10.09
N SER A 194 -15.45 2.42 9.02
CA SER A 194 -15.56 3.10 7.73
C SER A 194 -16.20 2.22 6.67
N ASP A 195 -17.01 2.79 5.78
CA ASP A 195 -17.59 2.08 4.62
C ASP A 195 -16.57 1.88 3.51
N ALA A 196 -15.62 2.81 3.35
CA ALA A 196 -14.50 2.67 2.44
C ALA A 196 -13.20 3.20 3.06
N VAL A 197 -12.08 2.54 2.76
CA VAL A 197 -10.76 2.92 3.26
C VAL A 197 -9.75 2.93 2.11
N LEU A 198 -9.12 4.09 1.92
CA LEU A 198 -8.00 4.29 1.01
C LEU A 198 -6.72 4.48 1.81
N TYR A 199 -5.65 3.79 1.45
CA TYR A 199 -4.31 4.02 1.99
C TYR A 199 -3.48 4.75 0.93
N ALA A 200 -3.20 6.02 1.19
CA ALA A 200 -2.63 6.94 0.20
C ALA A 200 -1.12 7.17 0.39
N TRP A 201 -0.50 6.55 1.39
CA TRP A 201 0.93 6.72 1.71
C TRP A 201 1.29 8.21 1.92
N HIS A 202 2.35 8.69 1.32
CA HIS A 202 2.69 10.10 1.18
C HIS A 202 2.55 10.49 -0.30
N PRO A 203 1.37 10.92 -0.76
CA PRO A 203 1.04 11.02 -2.18
C PRO A 203 1.72 12.21 -2.89
N GLY A 204 2.51 13.02 -2.18
CA GLY A 204 3.32 14.10 -2.73
C GLY A 204 2.51 15.28 -3.28
N THR A 205 3.17 16.09 -4.11
CA THR A 205 2.67 17.39 -4.60
C THR A 205 1.31 17.29 -5.29
N MET A 206 1.05 16.21 -6.03
CA MET A 206 -0.19 16.01 -6.78
C MET A 206 -1.19 15.08 -6.08
N GLY A 207 -0.95 14.76 -4.80
CA GLY A 207 -1.80 13.85 -4.02
C GLY A 207 -3.25 14.28 -3.93
N GLY A 208 -3.51 15.56 -3.68
CA GLY A 208 -4.89 16.08 -3.64
C GLY A 208 -5.63 15.90 -4.98
N ASN A 209 -4.95 16.10 -6.11
CA ASN A 209 -5.52 15.88 -7.44
C ASN A 209 -5.78 14.40 -7.72
N ALA A 210 -4.83 13.53 -7.35
CA ALA A 210 -4.93 12.09 -7.52
C ALA A 210 -6.09 11.51 -6.69
N LEU A 211 -6.17 11.88 -5.42
CA LEU A 211 -7.25 11.46 -4.52
C LEU A 211 -8.61 11.96 -4.99
N ALA A 212 -8.70 13.20 -5.49
CA ALA A 212 -9.93 13.71 -6.07
C ALA A 212 -10.40 12.86 -7.27
N ASP A 213 -9.50 12.53 -8.20
CA ASP A 213 -9.83 11.70 -9.36
C ASP A 213 -10.23 10.27 -8.96
N ILE A 214 -9.60 9.69 -7.92
CA ILE A 214 -9.99 8.40 -7.37
C ILE A 214 -11.36 8.47 -6.70
N LEU A 215 -11.58 9.40 -5.78
CA LEU A 215 -12.84 9.53 -5.03
C LEU A 215 -14.05 9.69 -5.96
N PHE A 216 -13.89 10.46 -7.04
CA PHE A 216 -14.95 10.70 -8.02
C PHE A 216 -14.96 9.71 -9.20
N GLY A 217 -14.14 8.68 -9.19
CA GLY A 217 -14.16 7.59 -10.17
C GLY A 217 -13.60 7.92 -11.54
N LYS A 218 -12.85 9.00 -11.68
CA LYS A 218 -12.13 9.31 -12.92
C LYS A 218 -10.93 8.37 -13.11
N THR A 219 -10.33 7.95 -11.98
CA THR A 219 -9.27 6.94 -11.92
C THR A 219 -9.70 5.80 -11.01
N THR A 220 -9.55 4.57 -11.50
CA THR A 220 -9.82 3.35 -10.72
C THR A 220 -8.58 2.99 -9.90
N PRO A 221 -8.69 2.75 -8.58
CA PRO A 221 -7.56 2.31 -7.76
C PRO A 221 -6.94 1.03 -8.28
N SER A 222 -5.61 0.97 -8.29
CA SER A 222 -4.83 -0.19 -8.75
C SER A 222 -3.62 -0.51 -7.89
N GLY A 223 -3.35 0.30 -6.86
CA GLY A 223 -2.24 0.09 -5.95
C GLY A 223 -2.38 -1.22 -5.19
N LYS A 224 -1.24 -1.87 -4.91
CA LYS A 224 -1.14 -3.07 -4.08
C LYS A 224 -0.18 -2.79 -2.92
N LEU A 225 -0.45 -3.39 -1.76
CA LEU A 225 0.39 -3.21 -0.58
C LEU A 225 1.79 -3.79 -0.80
N PRO A 226 2.86 -3.00 -0.66
CA PRO A 226 4.23 -3.47 -0.78
C PRO A 226 4.79 -4.05 0.52
N VAL A 227 3.96 -4.15 1.55
CA VAL A 227 4.30 -4.66 2.89
C VAL A 227 3.06 -5.27 3.53
N THR A 228 3.26 -6.27 4.38
CA THR A 228 2.19 -6.89 5.18
C THR A 228 1.72 -5.94 6.29
N PHE A 229 0.42 -5.80 6.48
CA PHE A 229 -0.19 -4.97 7.53
C PHE A 229 -0.54 -5.82 8.74
N PRO A 230 0.01 -5.54 9.94
CA PRO A 230 -0.29 -6.28 11.16
C PRO A 230 -1.64 -5.88 11.75
N LYS A 231 -2.23 -6.77 12.53
CA LYS A 231 -3.40 -6.47 13.40
C LYS A 231 -2.98 -5.82 14.72
N ALA A 232 -1.76 -6.08 15.17
CA ALA A 232 -1.20 -5.51 16.40
C ALA A 232 0.32 -5.40 16.29
N THR A 233 0.91 -4.48 17.07
CA THR A 233 2.36 -4.30 17.15
C THR A 233 3.10 -5.58 17.51
N GLY A 234 2.50 -6.42 18.37
CA GLY A 234 3.07 -7.72 18.78
C GLY A 234 3.21 -8.75 17.67
N GLN A 235 2.60 -8.55 16.49
CA GLN A 235 2.83 -9.42 15.33
C GLN A 235 4.11 -9.08 14.55
N ILE A 236 4.75 -7.97 14.84
CA ILE A 236 5.95 -7.51 14.10
C ILE A 236 7.19 -8.20 14.67
N PRO A 237 8.08 -8.73 13.79
CA PRO A 237 8.06 -8.71 12.32
C PRO A 237 7.06 -9.70 11.71
N ILE A 238 6.35 -9.29 10.65
CA ILE A 238 5.39 -10.12 9.93
C ILE A 238 5.68 -10.08 8.43
N TYR A 239 6.28 -11.14 7.91
CA TYR A 239 6.70 -11.24 6.51
C TYR A 239 5.76 -12.16 5.75
N TYR A 240 5.37 -11.76 4.51
CA TYR A 240 4.57 -12.62 3.63
C TYR A 240 5.32 -13.90 3.21
N ASN A 241 6.66 -13.83 3.18
CA ASN A 241 7.57 -14.88 2.78
C ASN A 241 8.29 -15.51 3.99
N HIS A 242 7.62 -15.60 5.14
CA HIS A 242 8.17 -16.24 6.32
C HIS A 242 8.44 -17.72 6.04
N THR A 243 9.33 -18.31 6.82
CA THR A 243 9.55 -19.76 6.81
C THR A 243 8.57 -20.45 7.74
N ASN A 244 8.15 -21.67 7.40
CA ASN A 244 7.31 -22.47 8.28
C ASN A 244 8.05 -22.84 9.58
N THR A 245 7.31 -22.81 10.69
CA THR A 245 7.74 -23.45 11.93
C THR A 245 7.53 -24.98 11.82
N GLY A 246 8.03 -25.74 12.80
CA GLY A 246 7.76 -27.19 12.84
C GLY A 246 6.28 -27.55 12.98
N ARG A 247 5.43 -26.59 13.40
CA ARG A 247 3.98 -26.74 13.56
C ARG A 247 3.27 -25.46 13.12
N PRO A 248 3.20 -25.21 11.80
CA PRO A 248 2.57 -24.01 11.27
C PRO A 248 1.08 -23.99 11.56
N ALA A 249 0.52 -22.80 11.62
CA ALA A 249 -0.93 -22.61 11.74
C ALA A 249 -1.64 -23.14 10.49
N THR A 250 -2.77 -23.79 10.69
CA THR A 250 -3.60 -24.40 9.63
C THR A 250 -4.83 -23.58 9.28
N GLY A 251 -5.12 -22.52 10.06
CA GLY A 251 -6.32 -21.71 9.96
C GLY A 251 -7.55 -22.30 10.65
N LYS A 252 -7.35 -23.40 11.42
CA LYS A 252 -8.41 -24.09 12.20
C LYS A 252 -8.19 -23.97 13.72
N GLU A 253 -7.23 -23.17 14.12
CA GLU A 253 -6.87 -22.95 15.52
C GLU A 253 -7.99 -22.17 16.23
N LYS A 254 -8.20 -22.51 17.51
CA LYS A 254 -9.18 -21.84 18.36
C LYS A 254 -8.68 -20.47 18.81
N SER A 255 -9.54 -19.47 18.72
CA SER A 255 -9.34 -18.15 19.33
C SER A 255 -9.60 -18.19 20.84
N LEU A 256 -9.24 -17.12 21.56
CA LEU A 256 -9.51 -16.98 22.99
C LEU A 256 -10.98 -17.20 23.34
N ASP A 257 -11.89 -16.66 22.54
CA ASP A 257 -13.34 -16.73 22.80
C ASP A 257 -13.92 -18.15 22.56
N GLU A 258 -13.20 -19.00 21.86
CA GLU A 258 -13.60 -20.39 21.58
C GLU A 258 -13.06 -21.39 22.58
N ILE A 259 -12.28 -20.93 23.57
CA ILE A 259 -11.71 -21.81 24.61
C ILE A 259 -12.83 -22.14 25.63
N PRO A 260 -13.17 -23.44 25.83
CA PRO A 260 -14.17 -23.82 26.83
C PRO A 260 -13.75 -23.45 28.26
N LEU A 261 -14.73 -23.11 29.09
CA LEU A 261 -14.50 -22.97 30.54
C LEU A 261 -13.93 -24.28 31.11
N ASN A 262 -12.93 -24.37 31.82
CA ASN A 262 -12.28 -25.58 32.31
C ASN A 262 -11.59 -26.42 31.22
N ALA A 263 -11.18 -25.80 30.11
CA ALA A 263 -10.42 -26.49 29.05
C ALA A 263 -9.08 -27.03 29.59
N GLN A 264 -8.72 -28.25 29.17
CA GLN A 264 -7.38 -28.76 29.36
C GLN A 264 -6.38 -28.10 28.43
N GLN A 265 -5.12 -28.01 28.80
CA GLN A 265 -4.07 -27.36 28.02
C GLN A 265 -3.93 -27.93 26.59
N SER A 266 -4.21 -29.22 26.40
CA SER A 266 -4.17 -29.87 25.07
C SER A 266 -5.26 -29.44 24.10
N VAL A 267 -6.30 -28.73 24.54
CA VAL A 267 -7.43 -28.28 23.71
C VAL A 267 -7.00 -27.32 22.60
N LEU A 268 -5.94 -26.55 22.83
CA LEU A 268 -5.41 -25.59 21.85
C LEU A 268 -4.49 -26.23 20.80
N GLY A 269 -4.14 -27.51 20.98
CA GLY A 269 -3.15 -28.15 20.11
C GLY A 269 -1.74 -27.57 20.32
N HIS A 270 -0.94 -27.60 19.23
CA HIS A 270 0.48 -27.20 19.29
C HIS A 270 0.93 -26.35 18.11
N SER A 271 0.00 -25.81 17.34
CA SER A 271 0.31 -24.92 16.22
C SER A 271 0.82 -23.55 16.72
N SER A 272 1.68 -22.91 15.91
CA SER A 272 2.23 -21.58 16.21
C SER A 272 1.30 -20.48 15.70
N TYR A 273 0.59 -19.82 16.60
CA TYR A 273 -0.30 -18.69 16.28
C TYR A 273 -0.51 -17.81 17.52
N TYR A 274 -1.09 -16.63 17.34
CA TYR A 274 -1.51 -15.76 18.44
C TYR A 274 -2.94 -16.10 18.85
N LEU A 275 -3.17 -16.43 20.12
CA LEU A 275 -4.49 -16.85 20.63
C LEU A 275 -5.57 -15.75 20.46
N ASP A 276 -5.17 -14.50 20.55
CA ASP A 276 -6.03 -13.32 20.46
C ASP A 276 -6.22 -12.80 19.03
N LEU A 277 -5.27 -13.06 18.12
CA LEU A 277 -5.24 -12.47 16.79
C LEU A 277 -5.22 -13.49 15.65
N GLY A 278 -4.95 -14.74 15.97
CA GLY A 278 -4.72 -15.78 14.97
C GLY A 278 -3.37 -15.62 14.25
N ALA A 279 -3.20 -16.37 13.16
CA ALA A 279 -1.96 -16.37 12.39
C ALA A 279 -1.96 -15.36 11.23
N GLN A 280 -3.15 -14.86 10.83
CA GLN A 280 -3.28 -14.02 9.64
C GLN A 280 -3.03 -12.54 9.95
N PRO A 281 -2.39 -11.80 9.02
CA PRO A 281 -2.26 -10.36 9.11
C PRO A 281 -3.61 -9.65 8.94
N LEU A 282 -3.65 -8.34 9.12
CA LEU A 282 -4.79 -7.51 8.75
C LEU A 282 -4.97 -7.51 7.22
N PHE A 283 -3.89 -7.21 6.51
CA PHE A 283 -3.81 -7.34 5.04
C PHE A 283 -2.50 -7.97 4.63
N PRO A 284 -2.50 -8.94 3.72
CA PRO A 284 -1.27 -9.53 3.20
C PRO A 284 -0.54 -8.55 2.25
N PHE A 285 0.75 -8.75 2.08
CA PHE A 285 1.52 -8.19 0.97
C PHE A 285 0.80 -8.45 -0.37
N GLY A 286 0.82 -7.49 -1.28
CA GLY A 286 0.17 -7.60 -2.58
C GLY A 286 -1.33 -7.33 -2.58
N TYR A 287 -1.96 -7.10 -1.42
CA TYR A 287 -3.39 -6.80 -1.32
C TYR A 287 -3.74 -5.41 -1.86
N GLY A 288 -4.89 -5.30 -2.48
CA GLY A 288 -5.50 -4.05 -2.92
C GLY A 288 -6.73 -4.33 -3.79
N LEU A 289 -7.81 -3.61 -3.52
CA LEU A 289 -9.07 -3.69 -4.25
C LEU A 289 -9.09 -2.72 -5.43
N SER A 290 -10.10 -2.86 -6.27
CA SER A 290 -10.41 -1.99 -7.41
C SER A 290 -11.89 -1.63 -7.41
N TYR A 291 -12.32 -0.67 -8.25
CA TYR A 291 -13.75 -0.43 -8.51
C TYR A 291 -14.36 -1.45 -9.46
N THR A 292 -13.52 -2.25 -10.10
CA THR A 292 -13.92 -3.36 -10.97
C THR A 292 -13.44 -4.69 -10.39
N SER A 293 -13.85 -5.80 -11.00
CA SER A 293 -13.48 -7.16 -10.60
C SER A 293 -12.70 -7.85 -11.69
N PHE A 294 -11.73 -8.66 -11.30
CA PHE A 294 -10.92 -9.44 -12.22
C PHE A 294 -11.08 -10.94 -11.92
N GLU A 295 -11.23 -11.72 -12.96
CA GLU A 295 -11.27 -13.18 -12.91
C GLU A 295 -10.00 -13.75 -13.54
N TYR A 296 -9.43 -14.74 -12.86
CA TYR A 296 -8.24 -15.46 -13.31
C TYR A 296 -8.63 -16.87 -13.72
N SER A 297 -8.20 -17.29 -14.91
CA SER A 297 -8.46 -18.62 -15.45
C SER A 297 -7.30 -19.12 -16.28
N ASP A 298 -7.37 -20.40 -16.69
CA ASP A 298 -6.43 -21.03 -17.64
C ASP A 298 -4.95 -20.86 -17.25
N LEU A 299 -4.61 -21.04 -15.96
CA LEU A 299 -3.21 -21.11 -15.54
C LEU A 299 -2.54 -22.32 -16.18
N LYS A 300 -1.48 -22.09 -16.95
CA LYS A 300 -0.76 -23.11 -17.71
C LYS A 300 0.74 -22.88 -17.63
N THR A 301 1.47 -23.98 -17.68
CA THR A 301 2.91 -23.99 -17.92
C THR A 301 3.18 -24.71 -19.24
N ASP A 302 4.20 -24.32 -19.96
CA ASP A 302 4.60 -24.96 -21.22
C ASP A 302 5.21 -26.35 -21.00
N HIS A 303 5.81 -26.58 -19.83
CA HIS A 303 6.30 -27.89 -19.40
C HIS A 303 6.20 -28.02 -17.86
N THR A 304 6.42 -29.22 -17.33
CA THR A 304 6.23 -29.54 -15.91
C THR A 304 7.53 -29.88 -15.18
N VAL A 305 8.63 -30.00 -15.92
CA VAL A 305 9.96 -30.31 -15.40
C VAL A 305 10.91 -29.23 -15.86
N LEU A 306 11.56 -28.56 -14.92
CA LEU A 306 12.54 -27.53 -15.21
C LEU A 306 13.95 -28.11 -14.96
N THR A 307 14.79 -28.14 -16.00
CA THR A 307 16.19 -28.59 -15.89
C THR A 307 17.13 -27.39 -15.67
N PRO A 308 18.37 -27.61 -15.20
CA PRO A 308 19.36 -26.53 -15.12
C PRO A 308 19.50 -25.80 -16.45
N ASN A 309 19.54 -24.45 -16.42
CA ASN A 309 19.60 -23.55 -17.57
C ASN A 309 18.34 -23.49 -18.45
N ASP A 310 17.24 -24.07 -18.01
CA ASP A 310 15.94 -24.00 -18.66
C ASP A 310 15.12 -22.81 -18.17
N THR A 311 14.07 -22.47 -18.94
CA THR A 311 13.14 -21.39 -18.61
C THR A 311 11.71 -21.90 -18.77
N LEU A 312 10.92 -21.78 -17.69
CA LEU A 312 9.51 -22.15 -17.67
C LEU A 312 8.65 -20.95 -18.06
N SER A 313 7.80 -21.13 -19.06
CA SER A 313 6.80 -20.13 -19.41
C SER A 313 5.48 -20.43 -18.70
N ILE A 314 5.01 -19.46 -17.92
CA ILE A 314 3.78 -19.57 -17.11
C ILE A 314 2.78 -18.55 -17.62
N SER A 315 1.63 -19.00 -18.07
CA SER A 315 0.57 -18.15 -18.62
C SER A 315 -0.72 -18.23 -17.80
N VAL A 316 -1.40 -17.09 -17.67
CA VAL A 316 -2.71 -16.99 -17.03
C VAL A 316 -3.59 -16.03 -17.81
N LYS A 317 -4.86 -16.35 -17.97
CA LYS A 317 -5.86 -15.46 -18.54
C LYS A 317 -6.45 -14.59 -17.43
N VAL A 318 -6.53 -13.28 -17.67
CA VAL A 318 -7.16 -12.32 -16.76
C VAL A 318 -8.25 -11.58 -17.51
N LYS A 319 -9.46 -11.57 -16.96
CA LYS A 319 -10.63 -10.90 -17.51
C LYS A 319 -11.18 -9.86 -16.53
N ASN A 320 -11.51 -8.69 -17.04
CA ASN A 320 -12.27 -7.71 -16.28
C ASN A 320 -13.76 -8.05 -16.33
N THR A 321 -14.33 -8.53 -15.24
CA THR A 321 -15.75 -8.92 -15.11
C THR A 321 -16.64 -7.82 -14.56
N GLY A 322 -16.07 -6.66 -14.20
CA GLY A 322 -16.82 -5.53 -13.66
C GLY A 322 -17.19 -4.49 -14.73
N GLN A 323 -17.67 -3.35 -14.26
CA GLN A 323 -18.24 -2.30 -15.12
C GLN A 323 -17.29 -1.13 -15.39
N TYR A 324 -16.17 -1.06 -14.69
CA TYR A 324 -15.18 0.01 -14.84
C TYR A 324 -13.96 -0.50 -15.58
N LYS A 325 -13.37 0.36 -16.41
CA LYS A 325 -12.00 0.16 -16.88
C LYS A 325 -11.10 0.13 -15.65
N GLY A 326 -10.25 -0.88 -15.55
CA GLY A 326 -9.36 -1.05 -14.41
C GLY A 326 -7.98 -1.56 -14.79
N THR A 327 -7.06 -1.36 -13.89
CA THR A 327 -5.71 -1.90 -13.99
C THR A 327 -5.52 -2.96 -12.91
N GLU A 328 -5.07 -4.15 -13.30
CA GLU A 328 -4.70 -5.20 -12.38
C GLU A 328 -3.18 -5.38 -12.34
N VAL A 329 -2.65 -5.70 -11.16
CA VAL A 329 -1.26 -6.11 -10.97
C VAL A 329 -1.26 -7.61 -10.74
N VAL A 330 -1.03 -8.34 -11.82
CA VAL A 330 -0.92 -9.80 -11.81
C VAL A 330 0.39 -10.18 -11.14
N GLN A 331 0.34 -11.01 -10.09
CA GLN A 331 1.47 -11.37 -9.25
C GLN A 331 1.72 -12.88 -9.36
N LEU A 332 2.96 -13.27 -9.65
CA LEU A 332 3.40 -14.67 -9.68
C LEU A 332 4.14 -14.99 -8.39
N TYR A 333 3.59 -15.90 -7.62
CA TYR A 333 4.22 -16.46 -6.42
C TYR A 333 4.60 -17.91 -6.67
N VAL A 334 5.77 -18.29 -6.14
CA VAL A 334 6.24 -19.67 -6.12
C VAL A 334 6.36 -20.15 -4.68
N SER A 335 5.92 -21.38 -4.42
CA SER A 335 6.09 -22.08 -3.16
C SER A 335 6.91 -23.35 -3.41
N ASP A 336 8.07 -23.46 -2.81
CA ASP A 336 8.87 -24.68 -2.83
C ASP A 336 8.40 -25.62 -1.71
N LEU A 337 7.88 -26.77 -2.08
CA LEU A 337 7.30 -27.72 -1.13
C LEU A 337 8.36 -28.64 -0.48
N PHE A 338 9.49 -28.88 -1.15
CA PHE A 338 10.51 -29.86 -0.74
C PHE A 338 11.92 -29.38 -1.03
N GLY A 339 12.38 -28.37 -0.31
CA GLY A 339 13.76 -27.89 -0.41
C GLY A 339 14.73 -28.68 0.45
N SER A 340 16.02 -28.69 0.09
CA SER A 340 17.13 -29.22 0.91
C SER A 340 17.39 -28.41 2.19
N VAL A 341 16.90 -27.15 2.21
CA VAL A 341 16.91 -26.23 3.36
C VAL A 341 15.51 -25.64 3.52
N THR A 342 15.24 -25.06 4.70
CA THR A 342 13.95 -24.38 4.93
C THR A 342 13.76 -23.23 3.95
N ARG A 343 12.67 -23.29 3.19
CA ARG A 343 12.29 -22.28 2.21
C ARG A 343 11.13 -21.41 2.71
N PRO A 344 10.98 -20.19 2.19
CA PRO A 344 9.81 -19.36 2.44
C PRO A 344 8.52 -20.06 2.00
N VAL A 345 7.41 -19.79 2.72
CA VAL A 345 6.08 -20.34 2.36
C VAL A 345 5.64 -19.96 0.95
N LYS A 346 6.09 -18.83 0.45
CA LYS A 346 5.96 -18.37 -0.92
C LYS A 346 6.87 -17.18 -1.19
N GLU A 347 7.28 -16.99 -2.43
CA GLU A 347 8.09 -15.86 -2.88
C GLU A 347 7.48 -15.22 -4.14
N LEU A 348 7.43 -13.90 -4.18
CA LEU A 348 7.05 -13.17 -5.39
C LEU A 348 8.20 -13.26 -6.41
N LYS A 349 7.99 -13.96 -7.51
CA LYS A 349 8.98 -14.12 -8.59
C LYS A 349 8.70 -13.20 -9.79
N GLY A 350 7.50 -12.66 -9.90
CA GLY A 350 7.19 -11.70 -10.96
C GLY A 350 5.88 -10.98 -10.75
N PHE A 351 5.75 -9.82 -11.39
CA PHE A 351 4.47 -9.12 -11.49
C PHE A 351 4.35 -8.39 -12.81
N LYS A 352 3.13 -8.29 -13.34
CA LYS A 352 2.81 -7.52 -14.55
C LYS A 352 1.58 -6.66 -14.32
N ARG A 353 1.68 -5.41 -14.71
CA ARG A 353 0.58 -4.45 -14.67
C ARG A 353 -0.13 -4.45 -16.02
N ILE A 354 -1.41 -4.75 -16.01
CA ILE A 354 -2.25 -4.80 -17.21
C ILE A 354 -3.49 -3.92 -17.04
N GLU A 355 -3.88 -3.25 -18.11
CA GLU A 355 -5.10 -2.44 -18.16
C GLU A 355 -6.14 -3.19 -18.99
N LEU A 356 -7.39 -3.26 -18.49
CA LEU A 356 -8.50 -3.98 -19.11
C LEU A 356 -9.77 -3.11 -19.09
N ASN A 357 -10.42 -2.99 -20.24
CA ASN A 357 -11.78 -2.46 -20.33
C ASN A 357 -12.79 -3.46 -19.77
N PRO A 358 -14.03 -3.07 -19.46
CA PRO A 358 -15.10 -4.02 -19.11
C PRO A 358 -15.22 -5.14 -20.14
N ASN A 359 -15.27 -6.38 -19.67
CA ASN A 359 -15.31 -7.64 -20.45
C ASN A 359 -14.06 -7.94 -21.30
N GLU A 360 -13.03 -7.09 -21.29
CA GLU A 360 -11.74 -7.38 -21.95
C GLU A 360 -10.99 -8.46 -21.17
N GLU A 361 -10.31 -9.35 -21.92
CA GLU A 361 -9.42 -10.35 -21.37
C GLU A 361 -8.03 -10.27 -22.01
N LYS A 362 -7.00 -10.62 -21.23
CA LYS A 362 -5.60 -10.71 -21.70
C LYS A 362 -4.94 -11.95 -21.14
N ILE A 363 -4.06 -12.54 -21.92
CA ILE A 363 -3.14 -13.58 -21.44
C ILE A 363 -1.89 -12.86 -20.92
N VAL A 364 -1.51 -13.16 -19.68
CA VAL A 364 -0.30 -12.68 -19.03
C VAL A 364 0.67 -13.84 -18.95
N VAL A 365 1.89 -13.63 -19.44
CA VAL A 365 2.93 -14.66 -19.47
C VAL A 365 4.09 -14.22 -18.59
N PHE A 366 4.62 -15.11 -17.79
CA PHE A 366 5.85 -14.93 -17.01
C PHE A 366 6.86 -15.97 -17.47
N GLU A 367 8.12 -15.56 -17.52
CA GLU A 367 9.27 -16.44 -17.74
C GLU A 367 9.99 -16.62 -16.39
N LEU A 368 10.25 -17.85 -16.01
CA LEU A 368 10.91 -18.21 -14.76
C LEU A 368 12.08 -19.14 -15.05
N SER A 369 13.27 -18.66 -14.80
CA SER A 369 14.49 -19.45 -14.99
C SER A 369 14.72 -20.43 -13.84
N SER A 370 15.43 -21.52 -14.08
CA SER A 370 15.83 -22.46 -13.03
C SER A 370 16.65 -21.77 -11.91
N TYR A 371 17.40 -20.73 -12.23
CA TYR A 371 18.18 -19.94 -11.28
C TYR A 371 17.31 -19.20 -10.26
N GLU A 372 16.10 -18.75 -10.66
CA GLU A 372 15.18 -18.04 -9.77
C GLU A 372 14.48 -18.97 -8.77
N LEU A 373 14.61 -20.29 -8.97
CA LEU A 373 14.06 -21.34 -8.11
C LEU A 373 15.12 -21.99 -7.20
N SER A 374 16.40 -21.65 -7.38
CA SER A 374 17.53 -22.24 -6.66
C SER A 374 17.76 -21.63 -5.27
#